data_08a671efa18b9739ee73820572d82027
#
_entry.id   08a671efa18b9739ee73820572d82027
#
_cell.length_a   1.000
_cell.length_b   1.000
_cell.length_c   1.000
_cell.angle_alpha   90.00
_cell.angle_beta   90.00
_cell.angle_gamma   90.00
#
_symmetry.space_group_name_H-M   'P 1'
#
loop_
_entity.id
_entity.type
_entity.pdbx_description
1 polymer ?
#
loop_
_entity_poly.entity_id
_entity_poly.type
_entity_poly.pdbx_seq_one_letter_code
_entity_poly.pdbx_strand_id
1 'polypeptide(L)'
;PESWTYPMIQPKLIEKYLQIERQYYSQIQLAAKQTIEYIKNTIKPGMNLLEIRELSEEKLLELGADSFWYWDVGAFVFAGDETTVSVSGKQYVTSDRVIGNNDIITIDLSPQVGNIWGDYARTIIVENGMVVEDIGLIENPEWKSGLQMEEKLHAELLRFATNETTFEKLYYHMNEFIVENGFVNLDFMGNLGHSIVKTQGDRVYIEKGNVTKLGDVKYFTFEPHISFPDSKYGYKKENIYYFDENGLMEL
;
A
#
# COMPACT_ATOMS: atom_id res chain seq x y z
N PRO A 1 29.12 2.32 -46.17
CA PRO A 1 28.31 1.87 -45.05
C PRO A 1 27.66 3.10 -44.46
N GLU A 2 26.34 3.30 -44.73
CA GLU A 2 25.56 4.42 -44.19
C GLU A 2 25.36 4.18 -42.69
N SER A 3 25.88 5.07 -41.86
CA SER A 3 25.64 5.08 -40.41
C SER A 3 24.20 5.58 -40.17
N TRP A 4 23.30 4.67 -39.81
CA TRP A 4 21.98 5.01 -39.34
C TRP A 4 22.10 5.64 -37.96
N THR A 5 22.11 6.98 -37.89
CA THR A 5 21.92 7.71 -36.64
C THR A 5 20.43 7.75 -36.34
N TYR A 6 19.99 6.98 -35.35
CA TYR A 6 18.63 7.13 -34.81
C TYR A 6 18.47 8.57 -34.27
N PRO A 7 17.38 9.26 -34.62
CA PRO A 7 17.16 10.60 -34.06
C PRO A 7 17.03 10.47 -32.55
N MET A 8 17.88 11.18 -31.81
CA MET A 8 17.75 11.26 -30.35
C MET A 8 16.41 11.89 -30.03
N ILE A 9 15.58 11.17 -29.23
CA ILE A 9 14.30 11.69 -28.74
C ILE A 9 14.59 12.97 -27.95
N GLN A 10 13.89 14.05 -28.28
CA GLN A 10 14.14 15.34 -27.61
C GLN A 10 13.80 15.25 -26.12
N PRO A 11 14.66 15.76 -25.21
CA PRO A 11 14.42 15.68 -23.76
C PRO A 11 13.05 16.18 -23.31
N LYS A 12 12.55 17.26 -23.91
CA LYS A 12 11.20 17.80 -23.66
C LYS A 12 10.05 16.83 -23.99
N LEU A 13 10.26 15.96 -24.96
CA LEU A 13 9.27 14.95 -25.31
C LEU A 13 9.24 13.84 -24.27
N ILE A 14 10.40 13.46 -23.74
CA ILE A 14 10.53 12.47 -22.65
C ILE A 14 9.85 12.99 -21.39
N GLU A 15 10.12 14.24 -20.99
CA GLU A 15 9.48 14.87 -19.82
C GLU A 15 7.96 14.90 -19.95
N LYS A 16 7.45 15.27 -21.14
CA LYS A 16 6.01 15.25 -21.40
C LYS A 16 5.41 13.85 -21.28
N TYR A 17 6.09 12.82 -21.78
CA TYR A 17 5.64 11.43 -21.65
C TYR A 17 5.61 10.98 -20.18
N LEU A 18 6.62 11.31 -19.38
CA LEU A 18 6.68 10.99 -17.96
C LEU A 18 5.58 11.69 -17.16
N GLN A 19 5.25 12.93 -17.50
CA GLN A 19 4.14 13.67 -16.87
C GLN A 19 2.78 13.04 -17.19
N ILE A 20 2.56 12.63 -18.45
CA ILE A 20 1.31 11.95 -18.85
C ILE A 20 1.19 10.60 -18.15
N GLU A 21 2.25 9.80 -18.15
CA GLU A 21 2.25 8.51 -17.45
C GLU A 21 1.94 8.69 -15.96
N ARG A 22 2.55 9.68 -15.30
CA ARG A 22 2.29 9.98 -13.89
C ARG A 22 0.83 10.34 -13.62
N GLN A 23 0.16 11.07 -14.54
CA GLN A 23 -1.25 11.39 -14.42
C GLN A 23 -2.11 10.12 -14.38
N TYR A 24 -1.82 9.10 -15.19
CA TYR A 24 -2.55 7.83 -15.17
C TYR A 24 -2.34 7.07 -13.85
N TYR A 25 -1.09 7.00 -13.36
CA TYR A 25 -0.82 6.39 -12.04
C TYR A 25 -1.52 7.16 -10.92
N SER A 26 -1.50 8.48 -10.94
CA SER A 26 -2.19 9.32 -9.95
C SER A 26 -3.70 9.12 -9.99
N GLN A 27 -4.30 8.95 -11.17
CA GLN A 27 -5.74 8.70 -11.30
C GLN A 27 -6.15 7.36 -10.70
N ILE A 28 -5.43 6.27 -10.99
CA ILE A 28 -5.76 4.96 -10.45
C ILE A 28 -5.49 4.89 -8.94
N GLN A 29 -4.43 5.56 -8.46
CA GLN A 29 -4.15 5.67 -7.03
C GLN A 29 -5.21 6.51 -6.31
N LEU A 30 -5.70 7.59 -6.95
CA LEU A 30 -6.81 8.39 -6.43
C LEU A 30 -8.11 7.55 -6.34
N ALA A 31 -8.37 6.67 -7.30
CA ALA A 31 -9.52 5.76 -7.22
C ALA A 31 -9.43 4.84 -5.98
N ALA A 32 -8.23 4.32 -5.67
CA ALA A 32 -8.01 3.55 -4.44
C ALA A 32 -8.24 4.40 -3.18
N LYS A 33 -7.69 5.63 -3.12
CA LYS A 33 -7.90 6.57 -2.00
C LYS A 33 -9.39 6.89 -1.80
N GLN A 34 -10.12 7.19 -2.87
CA GLN A 34 -11.57 7.46 -2.83
C GLN A 34 -12.39 6.23 -2.44
N THR A 35 -11.95 5.04 -2.82
CA THR A 35 -12.60 3.79 -2.40
C THR A 35 -12.48 3.59 -0.89
N ILE A 36 -11.30 3.80 -0.31
CA ILE A 36 -11.14 3.73 1.16
C ILE A 36 -12.06 4.75 1.86
N GLU A 37 -12.13 5.99 1.38
CA GLU A 37 -13.03 7.00 1.96
C GLU A 37 -14.51 6.61 1.83
N TYR A 38 -14.91 6.05 0.69
CA TYR A 38 -16.27 5.50 0.52
C TYR A 38 -16.55 4.38 1.51
N ILE A 39 -15.62 3.45 1.70
CA ILE A 39 -15.77 2.33 2.64
C ILE A 39 -15.83 2.82 4.08
N LYS A 40 -15.01 3.77 4.51
CA LYS A 40 -15.08 4.37 5.85
C LYS A 40 -16.47 4.96 6.15
N ASN A 41 -17.12 5.55 5.15
CA ASN A 41 -18.46 6.11 5.28
C ASN A 41 -19.59 5.06 5.18
N THR A 42 -19.27 3.84 4.77
CA THR A 42 -20.26 2.77 4.51
C THR A 42 -20.21 1.67 5.56
N ILE A 43 -19.02 1.35 6.07
CA ILE A 43 -18.81 0.30 7.08
C ILE A 43 -19.66 0.56 8.31
N LYS A 44 -20.34 -0.47 8.75
CA LYS A 44 -21.12 -0.50 10.00
C LYS A 44 -21.11 -1.91 10.60
N PRO A 45 -21.28 -2.03 11.92
CA PRO A 45 -21.46 -3.34 12.56
C PRO A 45 -22.56 -4.17 11.90
N GLY A 46 -22.30 -5.47 11.80
CA GLY A 46 -23.19 -6.41 11.13
C GLY A 46 -22.87 -6.70 9.66
N MET A 47 -22.04 -5.90 9.00
CA MET A 47 -21.51 -6.22 7.67
C MET A 47 -20.45 -7.32 7.77
N ASN A 48 -20.43 -8.22 6.80
CA ASN A 48 -19.37 -9.23 6.70
C ASN A 48 -18.24 -8.78 5.75
N LEU A 49 -17.09 -9.46 5.83
CA LEU A 49 -15.91 -9.05 5.04
C LEU A 49 -16.11 -9.23 3.54
N LEU A 50 -16.95 -10.19 3.12
CA LEU A 50 -17.26 -10.39 1.71
C LEU A 50 -18.04 -9.20 1.14
N GLU A 51 -19.06 -8.70 1.87
CA GLU A 51 -19.78 -7.48 1.50
C GLU A 51 -18.86 -6.27 1.36
N ILE A 52 -17.90 -6.11 2.29
CA ILE A 52 -16.94 -5.00 2.24
C ILE A 52 -16.01 -5.15 1.03
N ARG A 53 -15.56 -6.37 0.73
CA ARG A 53 -14.77 -6.64 -0.47
C ARG A 53 -15.55 -6.30 -1.74
N GLU A 54 -16.76 -6.81 -1.88
CA GLU A 54 -17.61 -6.55 -3.05
C GLU A 54 -17.84 -5.05 -3.26
N LEU A 55 -18.20 -4.31 -2.21
CA LEU A 55 -18.37 -2.85 -2.26
C LEU A 55 -17.08 -2.12 -2.65
N SER A 56 -15.93 -2.59 -2.17
CA SER A 56 -14.63 -2.01 -2.52
C SER A 56 -14.29 -2.24 -3.99
N GLU A 57 -14.45 -3.47 -4.47
CA GLU A 57 -14.17 -3.84 -5.86
C GLU A 57 -15.14 -3.15 -6.84
N GLU A 58 -16.44 -3.09 -6.52
CA GLU A 58 -17.43 -2.34 -7.30
C GLU A 58 -17.08 -0.85 -7.37
N LYS A 59 -16.66 -0.26 -6.25
CA LYS A 59 -16.27 1.15 -6.21
C LYS A 59 -15.01 1.44 -7.02
N LEU A 60 -14.01 0.58 -6.98
CA LEU A 60 -12.83 0.69 -7.83
C LEU A 60 -13.20 0.66 -9.32
N LEU A 61 -14.09 -0.25 -9.74
CA LEU A 61 -14.57 -0.33 -11.13
C LEU A 61 -15.38 0.92 -11.53
N GLU A 62 -16.26 1.41 -10.63
CA GLU A 62 -17.01 2.66 -10.83
C GLU A 62 -16.08 3.86 -11.05
N LEU A 63 -14.96 3.91 -10.32
CA LEU A 63 -13.96 4.99 -10.40
C LEU A 63 -12.94 4.81 -11.53
N GLY A 64 -13.11 3.79 -12.38
CA GLY A 64 -12.39 3.64 -13.64
C GLY A 64 -11.34 2.54 -13.68
N ALA A 65 -11.21 1.71 -12.65
CA ALA A 65 -10.45 0.47 -12.78
C ALA A 65 -11.15 -0.45 -13.81
N ASP A 66 -10.37 -1.20 -14.59
CA ASP A 66 -10.91 -2.21 -15.53
C ASP A 66 -10.59 -3.65 -15.06
N SER A 67 -9.72 -3.78 -14.09
CA SER A 67 -9.21 -5.05 -13.57
C SER A 67 -8.47 -4.84 -12.25
N PHE A 68 -7.95 -5.94 -11.69
CA PHE A 68 -7.16 -5.96 -10.47
C PHE A 68 -5.83 -6.67 -10.74
N TRP A 69 -4.72 -6.01 -10.42
CA TRP A 69 -3.41 -6.50 -10.85
C TRP A 69 -2.89 -7.70 -10.05
N TYR A 70 -3.33 -7.84 -8.77
CA TYR A 70 -2.79 -8.86 -7.89
C TYR A 70 -3.72 -10.07 -7.79
N TRP A 71 -3.55 -11.03 -8.70
CA TRP A 71 -4.33 -12.27 -8.77
C TRP A 71 -5.85 -12.07 -8.90
N ASP A 72 -6.27 -11.05 -9.64
CA ASP A 72 -7.68 -10.69 -9.83
C ASP A 72 -8.45 -10.42 -8.53
N VAL A 73 -7.75 -10.08 -7.45
CA VAL A 73 -8.32 -9.65 -6.17
C VAL A 73 -8.19 -8.13 -6.07
N GLY A 74 -9.31 -7.43 -6.04
CA GLY A 74 -9.33 -5.96 -5.98
C GLY A 74 -9.20 -5.42 -4.56
N ALA A 75 -9.67 -6.19 -3.57
CA ALA A 75 -9.60 -5.81 -2.17
C ALA A 75 -9.30 -7.03 -1.27
N PHE A 76 -8.24 -6.93 -0.50
CA PHE A 76 -7.90 -7.84 0.60
C PHE A 76 -8.47 -7.24 1.88
N VAL A 77 -9.44 -7.91 2.47
CA VAL A 77 -10.15 -7.42 3.65
C VAL A 77 -9.98 -8.40 4.79
N PHE A 78 -9.44 -7.91 5.90
CA PHE A 78 -9.26 -8.68 7.14
C PHE A 78 -9.81 -7.88 8.32
N ALA A 79 -10.27 -8.55 9.36
CA ALA A 79 -10.73 -7.89 10.58
C ALA A 79 -10.32 -8.65 11.85
N GLY A 80 -10.18 -7.92 12.93
CA GLY A 80 -9.82 -8.44 14.25
C GLY A 80 -8.48 -9.18 14.21
N ASP A 81 -8.46 -10.43 14.65
CA ASP A 81 -7.27 -11.30 14.65
C ASP A 81 -6.80 -11.73 13.25
N GLU A 82 -7.67 -11.66 12.25
CA GLU A 82 -7.29 -11.90 10.86
C GLU A 82 -6.37 -10.79 10.31
N THR A 83 -6.34 -9.61 10.92
CA THR A 83 -5.46 -8.50 10.49
C THR A 83 -3.97 -8.83 10.59
N THR A 84 -3.59 -9.86 11.33
CA THR A 84 -2.21 -10.37 11.39
C THR A 84 -1.84 -11.30 10.23
N VAL A 85 -2.80 -11.69 9.39
CA VAL A 85 -2.56 -12.63 8.29
C VAL A 85 -1.81 -11.95 7.16
N SER A 86 -0.67 -12.54 6.75
CA SER A 86 0.04 -12.22 5.52
C SER A 86 -0.12 -13.38 4.56
N VAL A 87 -0.78 -13.14 3.43
CA VAL A 87 -1.11 -14.17 2.44
C VAL A 87 -1.00 -13.61 1.02
N SER A 88 -0.53 -14.43 0.07
CA SER A 88 -0.52 -14.02 -1.34
C SER A 88 -1.94 -13.98 -1.92
N GLY A 89 -2.17 -13.11 -2.92
CA GLY A 89 -3.45 -13.04 -3.62
C GLY A 89 -3.90 -14.36 -4.23
N LYS A 90 -2.94 -15.21 -4.62
CA LYS A 90 -3.21 -16.57 -5.12
C LYS A 90 -3.90 -17.47 -4.10
N GLN A 91 -3.65 -17.25 -2.81
CA GLN A 91 -4.14 -18.07 -1.69
C GLN A 91 -5.25 -17.37 -0.90
N TYR A 92 -5.50 -16.10 -1.18
CA TYR A 92 -6.47 -15.30 -0.44
C TYR A 92 -7.90 -15.80 -0.66
N VAL A 93 -8.59 -15.99 0.45
CA VAL A 93 -10.03 -16.24 0.50
C VAL A 93 -10.62 -15.30 1.55
N THR A 94 -11.58 -14.51 1.14
CA THR A 94 -12.28 -13.61 2.07
C THR A 94 -13.11 -14.43 3.05
N SER A 95 -12.94 -14.17 4.35
CA SER A 95 -13.73 -14.87 5.37
C SER A 95 -15.16 -14.32 5.45
N ASP A 96 -16.05 -15.06 6.09
CA ASP A 96 -17.43 -14.65 6.37
C ASP A 96 -17.57 -13.90 7.70
N ARG A 97 -16.46 -13.48 8.30
CA ARG A 97 -16.43 -12.73 9.56
C ARG A 97 -17.30 -11.48 9.48
N VAL A 98 -18.06 -11.24 10.53
CA VAL A 98 -18.94 -10.07 10.68
C VAL A 98 -18.27 -9.04 11.57
N ILE A 99 -18.31 -7.76 11.15
CA ILE A 99 -17.76 -6.64 11.90
C ILE A 99 -18.59 -6.35 13.13
N GLY A 100 -17.91 -6.20 14.26
CA GLY A 100 -18.48 -5.82 15.55
C GLY A 100 -18.55 -4.31 15.80
N ASN A 101 -19.13 -3.93 16.94
CA ASN A 101 -19.18 -2.53 17.38
C ASN A 101 -17.80 -1.94 17.70
N ASN A 102 -16.86 -2.79 18.08
CA ASN A 102 -15.45 -2.44 18.29
C ASN A 102 -14.63 -3.44 17.50
N ASP A 103 -14.04 -3.00 16.41
CA ASP A 103 -13.27 -3.86 15.52
C ASP A 103 -12.16 -3.07 14.81
N ILE A 104 -11.16 -3.80 14.34
CA ILE A 104 -10.06 -3.29 13.52
C ILE A 104 -10.13 -4.00 12.16
N ILE A 105 -10.01 -3.24 11.08
CA ILE A 105 -10.12 -3.76 9.72
C ILE A 105 -8.91 -3.27 8.92
N THR A 106 -8.24 -4.15 8.19
CA THR A 106 -7.27 -3.76 7.16
C THR A 106 -7.87 -4.00 5.79
N ILE A 107 -7.75 -3.02 4.92
CA ILE A 107 -8.16 -3.10 3.52
C ILE A 107 -6.99 -2.71 2.65
N ASP A 108 -6.67 -3.59 1.71
CA ASP A 108 -5.57 -3.44 0.76
C ASP A 108 -6.13 -3.58 -0.65
N LEU A 109 -5.94 -2.54 -1.46
CA LEU A 109 -6.58 -2.36 -2.77
C LEU A 109 -5.55 -2.43 -3.89
N SER A 110 -5.86 -3.21 -4.92
CA SER A 110 -4.99 -3.44 -6.08
C SER A 110 -5.66 -3.10 -7.43
N PRO A 111 -6.19 -1.88 -7.63
CA PRO A 111 -6.84 -1.52 -8.88
C PRO A 111 -5.86 -1.45 -10.04
N GLN A 112 -6.35 -1.73 -11.25
CA GLN A 112 -5.59 -1.66 -12.49
C GLN A 112 -6.44 -1.04 -13.60
N VAL A 113 -5.80 -0.30 -14.50
CA VAL A 113 -6.33 0.12 -15.81
C VAL A 113 -5.29 -0.24 -16.87
N GLY A 114 -5.64 -1.17 -17.75
CA GLY A 114 -4.67 -1.71 -18.70
C GLY A 114 -3.48 -2.36 -17.98
N ASN A 115 -2.32 -1.71 -18.01
CA ASN A 115 -1.13 -2.13 -17.28
C ASN A 115 -0.62 -1.07 -16.28
N ILE A 116 -1.48 -0.16 -15.87
CA ILE A 116 -1.22 0.88 -14.87
C ILE A 116 -1.83 0.41 -13.54
N TRP A 117 -1.02 0.27 -12.50
CA TRP A 117 -1.44 -0.25 -11.20
C TRP A 117 -1.57 0.84 -10.15
N GLY A 118 -2.61 0.74 -9.33
CA GLY A 118 -2.66 1.37 -8.04
C GLY A 118 -2.39 0.34 -6.94
N ASP A 119 -1.96 0.81 -5.78
CA ASP A 119 -1.69 -0.02 -4.61
C ASP A 119 -1.84 0.82 -3.34
N TYR A 120 -2.79 0.45 -2.49
CA TYR A 120 -3.16 1.33 -1.39
C TYR A 120 -3.82 0.56 -0.25
N ALA A 121 -3.22 0.56 0.93
CA ALA A 121 -3.79 -0.11 2.09
C ALA A 121 -3.98 0.83 3.28
N ARG A 122 -5.05 0.58 4.05
CA ARG A 122 -5.36 1.31 5.28
C ARG A 122 -5.90 0.39 6.37
N THR A 123 -5.51 0.70 7.59
CA THR A 123 -6.17 0.21 8.79
C THR A 123 -7.31 1.13 9.17
N ILE A 124 -8.48 0.58 9.39
CA ILE A 124 -9.70 1.29 9.78
C ILE A 124 -10.12 0.81 11.17
N ILE A 125 -10.41 1.75 12.05
CA ILE A 125 -10.87 1.46 13.41
C ILE A 125 -12.37 1.77 13.51
N VAL A 126 -13.11 0.81 14.04
CA VAL A 126 -14.52 0.98 14.44
C VAL A 126 -14.59 0.92 15.97
N GLU A 127 -15.10 1.96 16.59
CA GLU A 127 -15.38 2.00 18.03
C GLU A 127 -16.79 2.52 18.26
N ASN A 128 -17.50 1.88 19.20
CA ASN A 128 -18.90 2.23 19.49
C ASN A 128 -19.83 2.23 18.27
N GLY A 129 -19.53 1.36 17.29
CA GLY A 129 -20.30 1.20 16.07
C GLY A 129 -20.01 2.24 14.98
N MET A 130 -19.01 3.09 15.14
CA MET A 130 -18.63 4.14 14.19
C MET A 130 -17.16 4.06 13.82
N VAL A 131 -16.83 4.42 12.58
CA VAL A 131 -15.45 4.58 12.15
C VAL A 131 -14.82 5.78 12.86
N VAL A 132 -13.64 5.59 13.45
CA VAL A 132 -12.85 6.64 14.10
C VAL A 132 -11.75 7.09 13.14
N GLU A 133 -11.87 8.28 12.58
CA GLU A 133 -10.91 8.81 11.61
C GLU A 133 -9.73 9.53 12.26
N ASP A 134 -9.97 10.24 13.35
CA ASP A 134 -8.90 10.92 14.10
C ASP A 134 -8.22 9.95 15.06
N ILE A 135 -6.96 9.64 14.78
CA ILE A 135 -6.13 8.74 15.62
C ILE A 135 -6.12 9.22 17.08
N GLY A 136 -6.17 10.54 17.30
CA GLY A 136 -6.21 11.13 18.65
C GLY A 136 -7.44 10.70 19.46
N LEU A 137 -8.55 10.37 18.79
CA LEU A 137 -9.83 9.99 19.40
C LEU A 137 -10.00 8.49 19.60
N ILE A 138 -9.10 7.64 19.07
CA ILE A 138 -9.15 6.19 19.29
C ILE A 138 -9.02 5.90 20.79
N GLU A 139 -9.99 5.18 21.35
CA GLU A 139 -10.05 4.82 22.76
C GLU A 139 -9.16 3.62 23.12
N ASN A 140 -9.12 2.62 22.24
CA ASN A 140 -8.25 1.46 22.42
C ASN A 140 -6.77 1.86 22.28
N PRO A 141 -5.96 1.78 23.38
CA PRO A 141 -4.59 2.30 23.36
C PRO A 141 -3.67 1.50 22.44
N GLU A 142 -3.92 0.21 22.24
CA GLU A 142 -3.14 -0.65 21.34
C GLU A 142 -3.41 -0.23 19.88
N TRP A 143 -4.66 -0.08 19.48
CA TRP A 143 -5.03 0.34 18.14
C TRP A 143 -4.52 1.75 17.82
N LYS A 144 -4.66 2.66 18.78
CA LYS A 144 -4.09 4.02 18.67
C LYS A 144 -2.59 3.99 18.41
N SER A 145 -1.85 3.20 19.19
CA SER A 145 -0.40 3.09 19.05
C SER A 145 -0.01 2.45 17.71
N GLY A 146 -0.77 1.47 17.23
CA GLY A 146 -0.56 0.83 15.93
C GLY A 146 -0.69 1.82 14.78
N LEU A 147 -1.77 2.61 14.73
CA LEU A 147 -1.96 3.62 13.69
C LEU A 147 -0.92 4.76 13.78
N GLN A 148 -0.54 5.16 15.00
CA GLN A 148 0.56 6.12 15.19
C GLN A 148 1.89 5.57 14.65
N MET A 149 2.13 4.26 14.78
CA MET A 149 3.34 3.64 14.24
C MET A 149 3.32 3.60 12.71
N GLU A 150 2.17 3.34 12.08
CA GLU A 150 2.03 3.46 10.62
C GLU A 150 2.46 4.86 10.12
N GLU A 151 1.97 5.93 10.76
CA GLU A 151 2.36 7.30 10.42
C GLU A 151 3.85 7.54 10.61
N LYS A 152 4.42 7.05 11.72
CA LYS A 152 5.86 7.12 12.00
C LYS A 152 6.72 6.45 10.93
N LEU A 153 6.31 5.27 10.46
CA LEU A 153 7.04 4.52 9.44
C LEU A 153 7.08 5.27 8.11
N HIS A 154 5.95 5.83 7.67
CA HIS A 154 5.91 6.61 6.44
C HIS A 154 6.68 7.95 6.56
N ALA A 155 6.61 8.59 7.72
CA ALA A 155 7.42 9.78 8.00
C ALA A 155 8.93 9.47 7.99
N GLU A 156 9.33 8.34 8.58
CA GLU A 156 10.72 7.88 8.58
C GLU A 156 11.21 7.54 7.16
N LEU A 157 10.38 6.92 6.33
CA LEU A 157 10.69 6.70 4.92
C LEU A 157 11.05 8.02 4.22
N LEU A 158 10.19 9.04 4.35
CA LEU A 158 10.41 10.35 3.73
C LEU A 158 11.68 11.05 4.25
N ARG A 159 12.04 10.80 5.50
CA ARG A 159 13.27 11.35 6.11
C ARG A 159 14.53 10.62 5.66
N PHE A 160 14.47 9.30 5.54
CA PHE A 160 15.64 8.44 5.32
C PHE A 160 15.98 8.24 3.84
N ALA A 161 14.95 8.03 3.00
CA ALA A 161 15.16 7.57 1.63
C ALA A 161 15.60 8.69 0.70
N THR A 162 16.63 8.40 -0.09
CA THR A 162 17.09 9.20 -1.21
C THR A 162 17.10 8.35 -2.48
N ASN A 163 17.26 8.94 -3.66
CA ASN A 163 17.39 8.21 -4.90
C ASN A 163 18.58 7.23 -4.91
N GLU A 164 19.62 7.50 -4.11
CA GLU A 164 20.81 6.64 -3.96
C GLU A 164 20.63 5.51 -2.92
N THR A 165 19.55 5.55 -2.11
CA THR A 165 19.24 4.50 -1.15
C THR A 165 18.91 3.21 -1.89
N THR A 166 19.54 2.09 -1.53
CA THR A 166 19.18 0.78 -2.11
C THR A 166 17.97 0.18 -1.38
N PHE A 167 17.23 -0.69 -2.06
CA PHE A 167 16.12 -1.45 -1.45
C PHE A 167 16.59 -2.22 -0.22
N GLU A 168 17.79 -2.83 -0.25
CA GLU A 168 18.38 -3.52 0.91
C GLU A 168 18.66 -2.57 2.09
N LYS A 169 19.18 -1.37 1.83
CA LYS A 169 19.42 -0.37 2.91
C LYS A 169 18.11 0.06 3.54
N LEU A 170 17.08 0.29 2.73
CA LEU A 170 15.75 0.62 3.23
C LEU A 170 15.17 -0.55 4.06
N TYR A 171 15.32 -1.79 3.58
CA TYR A 171 14.90 -2.99 4.30
C TYR A 171 15.50 -3.07 5.70
N TYR A 172 16.81 -2.94 5.83
CA TYR A 172 17.46 -3.03 7.14
C TYR A 172 17.07 -1.89 8.06
N HIS A 173 17.12 -0.65 7.54
CA HIS A 173 16.79 0.54 8.33
C HIS A 173 15.36 0.48 8.89
N MET A 174 14.38 0.14 8.04
CA MET A 174 12.98 0.15 8.46
C MET A 174 12.63 -1.04 9.36
N ASN A 175 13.20 -2.22 9.13
CA ASN A 175 12.99 -3.35 10.04
C ASN A 175 13.63 -3.11 11.41
N GLU A 176 14.81 -2.48 11.49
CA GLU A 176 15.42 -2.05 12.75
C GLU A 176 14.52 -1.01 13.46
N PHE A 177 14.03 -0.01 12.72
CA PHE A 177 13.13 1.01 13.25
C PHE A 177 11.81 0.44 13.78
N ILE A 178 11.23 -0.58 13.13
CA ILE A 178 10.05 -1.32 13.61
C ILE A 178 10.35 -1.94 14.98
N VAL A 179 11.46 -2.67 15.10
CA VAL A 179 11.86 -3.37 16.34
C VAL A 179 12.19 -2.38 17.47
N GLU A 180 12.92 -1.32 17.18
CA GLU A 180 13.25 -0.27 18.16
C GLU A 180 12.03 0.45 18.73
N ASN A 181 10.92 0.51 17.97
CA ASN A 181 9.65 1.06 18.42
C ASN A 181 8.72 0.01 19.07
N GLY A 182 9.21 -1.22 19.32
CA GLY A 182 8.48 -2.26 20.05
C GLY A 182 7.48 -3.05 19.20
N PHE A 183 7.62 -3.02 17.86
CA PHE A 183 6.77 -3.77 16.93
C PHE A 183 7.55 -4.90 16.24
N VAL A 184 6.81 -5.75 15.55
CA VAL A 184 7.35 -6.79 14.66
C VAL A 184 6.77 -6.62 13.27
N ASN A 185 7.55 -6.97 12.25
CA ASN A 185 7.09 -7.04 10.86
C ASN A 185 6.44 -8.41 10.63
N LEU A 186 5.21 -8.41 10.16
CA LEU A 186 4.40 -9.61 9.90
C LEU A 186 4.57 -10.16 8.49
N ASP A 187 5.17 -9.39 7.58
CA ASP A 187 5.25 -9.80 6.19
C ASP A 187 6.35 -10.85 5.96
N PHE A 188 6.18 -11.59 4.87
CA PHE A 188 7.08 -12.67 4.51
C PHE A 188 8.53 -12.18 4.41
N MET A 189 9.43 -12.82 5.16
CA MET A 189 10.85 -12.46 5.25
C MET A 189 11.14 -10.99 5.57
N GLY A 190 10.22 -10.30 6.22
CA GLY A 190 10.37 -8.90 6.59
C GLY A 190 10.27 -7.92 5.41
N ASN A 191 9.64 -8.32 4.31
CA ASN A 191 9.38 -7.45 3.17
C ASN A 191 8.62 -6.18 3.59
N LEU A 192 8.83 -5.08 2.85
CA LEU A 192 8.25 -3.78 3.14
C LEU A 192 7.63 -3.11 1.90
N GLY A 193 7.57 -3.83 0.78
CA GLY A 193 7.04 -3.31 -0.48
C GLY A 193 7.82 -3.73 -1.70
N HIS A 194 7.43 -3.19 -2.84
CA HIS A 194 7.97 -3.56 -4.14
C HIS A 194 7.89 -2.43 -5.17
N SER A 195 8.61 -2.58 -6.29
CA SER A 195 8.49 -1.68 -7.43
C SER A 195 7.11 -1.83 -8.10
N ILE A 196 6.59 -0.73 -8.62
CA ILE A 196 5.44 -0.73 -9.53
C ILE A 196 5.98 -0.84 -10.96
N VAL A 197 5.58 -1.89 -11.65
CA VAL A 197 6.00 -2.24 -13.01
C VAL A 197 4.80 -2.65 -13.85
N LYS A 198 5.00 -3.08 -15.10
CA LYS A 198 3.89 -3.45 -16.00
C LYS A 198 3.53 -4.92 -15.98
N THR A 199 4.44 -5.75 -15.48
CA THR A 199 4.29 -7.20 -15.39
C THR A 199 4.56 -7.63 -13.96
N GLN A 200 3.61 -8.30 -13.33
CA GLN A 200 3.69 -8.70 -11.92
C GLN A 200 4.99 -9.43 -11.56
N GLY A 201 5.49 -10.30 -12.44
CA GLY A 201 6.71 -11.06 -12.23
C GLY A 201 8.02 -10.26 -12.29
N ASP A 202 7.97 -9.02 -12.80
CA ASP A 202 9.16 -8.16 -12.94
C ASP A 202 9.39 -7.25 -11.73
N ARG A 203 8.56 -7.40 -10.67
CA ARG A 203 8.71 -6.61 -9.45
C ARG A 203 10.03 -6.91 -8.75
N VAL A 204 10.66 -5.87 -8.23
CA VAL A 204 11.75 -5.96 -7.27
C VAL A 204 11.25 -5.52 -5.90
N TYR A 205 11.75 -6.13 -4.84
CA TYR A 205 11.18 -6.03 -3.50
C TYR A 205 12.12 -5.28 -2.55
N ILE A 206 11.52 -4.62 -1.55
CA ILE A 206 12.26 -4.08 -0.39
C ILE A 206 12.62 -5.25 0.50
N GLU A 207 13.75 -5.89 0.20
CA GLU A 207 14.19 -7.12 0.84
C GLU A 207 15.70 -7.18 0.96
N LYS A 208 16.16 -8.14 1.78
CA LYS A 208 17.58 -8.43 1.95
C LYS A 208 18.23 -8.84 0.62
N GLY A 209 19.40 -8.25 0.34
CA GLY A 209 20.22 -8.58 -0.85
C GLY A 209 19.83 -7.82 -2.12
N ASN A 210 18.75 -7.01 -2.10
CA ASN A 210 18.40 -6.20 -3.26
C ASN A 210 19.18 -4.88 -3.27
N VAL A 211 20.22 -4.82 -4.09
CA VAL A 211 21.11 -3.66 -4.24
C VAL A 211 20.63 -2.62 -5.26
N THR A 212 19.46 -2.82 -5.88
CA THR A 212 18.83 -1.83 -6.76
C THR A 212 18.59 -0.55 -5.97
N LYS A 213 18.87 0.61 -6.56
CA LYS A 213 18.60 1.91 -5.94
C LYS A 213 17.10 2.23 -6.09
N LEU A 214 16.55 2.93 -5.10
CA LEU A 214 15.17 3.44 -5.17
C LEU A 214 14.97 4.38 -6.38
N GLY A 215 15.99 5.18 -6.72
CA GLY A 215 15.98 6.07 -7.88
C GLY A 215 16.04 5.36 -9.25
N ASP A 216 16.36 4.06 -9.30
CA ASP A 216 16.40 3.28 -10.54
C ASP A 216 15.02 2.73 -10.94
N VAL A 217 14.03 2.82 -10.05
CA VAL A 217 12.63 2.47 -10.34
C VAL A 217 11.77 3.71 -10.44
N LYS A 218 10.75 3.68 -11.29
CA LYS A 218 9.85 4.85 -11.45
C LYS A 218 8.97 5.07 -10.24
N TYR A 219 8.39 3.98 -9.72
CA TYR A 219 7.47 3.95 -8.59
C TYR A 219 7.75 2.71 -7.75
N PHE A 220 7.55 2.83 -6.45
CA PHE A 220 7.59 1.69 -5.53
C PHE A 220 6.56 1.87 -4.43
N THR A 221 6.06 0.74 -3.89
CA THR A 221 5.21 0.76 -2.69
C THR A 221 6.07 0.77 -1.44
N PHE A 222 5.53 1.34 -0.38
CA PHE A 222 5.98 1.12 0.98
C PHE A 222 4.77 0.71 1.80
N GLU A 223 4.78 -0.53 2.30
CA GLU A 223 3.61 -1.23 2.81
C GLU A 223 3.87 -2.02 4.10
N PRO A 224 4.52 -1.43 5.12
CA PRO A 224 4.79 -2.17 6.35
C PRO A 224 3.51 -2.79 6.93
N HIS A 225 3.55 -4.08 7.20
CA HIS A 225 2.52 -4.82 7.91
C HIS A 225 3.07 -5.19 9.27
N ILE A 226 2.59 -4.55 10.31
CA ILE A 226 3.18 -4.59 11.65
C ILE A 226 2.21 -5.04 12.72
N SER A 227 2.74 -5.52 13.83
CA SER A 227 1.98 -5.85 15.04
C SER A 227 2.85 -5.62 16.29
N PHE A 228 2.23 -5.52 17.44
CA PHE A 228 2.97 -5.73 18.68
C PHE A 228 3.35 -7.21 18.82
N PRO A 229 4.48 -7.55 19.49
CA PRO A 229 4.79 -8.94 19.84
C PRO A 229 3.61 -9.56 20.59
N ASP A 230 3.24 -10.78 20.20
CA ASP A 230 2.15 -11.55 20.81
C ASP A 230 0.74 -10.91 20.72
N SER A 231 0.57 -9.83 19.99
CA SER A 231 -0.75 -9.27 19.71
C SER A 231 -1.49 -10.08 18.66
N LYS A 232 -2.82 -10.01 18.73
CA LYS A 232 -3.72 -10.56 17.72
C LYS A 232 -4.13 -9.54 16.67
N TYR A 233 -3.60 -8.32 16.69
CA TYR A 233 -3.95 -7.25 15.77
C TYR A 233 -2.76 -6.85 14.91
N GLY A 234 -3.00 -6.74 13.61
CA GLY A 234 -2.07 -6.23 12.62
C GLY A 234 -2.50 -4.86 12.09
N TYR A 235 -1.51 -4.08 11.67
CA TYR A 235 -1.69 -2.72 11.13
C TYR A 235 -0.99 -2.65 9.78
N LYS A 236 -1.67 -2.15 8.76
CA LYS A 236 -1.11 -2.00 7.41
C LYS A 236 -1.48 -0.66 6.81
N LYS A 237 -0.47 0.12 6.45
CA LYS A 237 -0.59 1.34 5.66
C LYS A 237 0.34 1.24 4.47
N GLU A 238 -0.20 1.45 3.28
CA GLU A 238 0.53 1.39 2.03
C GLU A 238 0.27 2.62 1.18
N ASN A 239 1.34 3.14 0.60
CA ASN A 239 1.33 4.18 -0.41
C ASN A 239 2.33 3.86 -1.51
N ILE A 240 2.12 4.43 -2.69
CA ILE A 240 3.10 4.46 -3.79
C ILE A 240 3.94 5.72 -3.68
N TYR A 241 5.25 5.57 -3.91
CA TYR A 241 6.23 6.65 -3.88
C TYR A 241 7.03 6.75 -5.18
N TYR A 242 7.53 7.93 -5.48
CA TYR A 242 8.42 8.22 -6.60
C TYR A 242 9.37 9.36 -6.25
N PHE A 243 10.47 9.48 -6.99
CA PHE A 243 11.38 10.63 -6.87
C PHE A 243 11.11 11.65 -7.95
N ASP A 244 11.15 12.92 -7.57
CA ASP A 244 11.23 14.05 -8.47
C ASP A 244 12.40 14.98 -8.07
N GLU A 245 12.46 16.18 -8.62
CA GLU A 245 13.51 17.18 -8.32
C GLU A 245 13.51 17.65 -6.86
N ASN A 246 12.40 17.48 -6.12
CA ASN A 246 12.25 17.87 -4.72
C ASN A 246 12.58 16.72 -3.76
N GLY A 247 12.80 15.51 -4.27
CA GLY A 247 13.08 14.31 -3.49
C GLY A 247 11.98 13.25 -3.57
N LEU A 248 11.80 12.52 -2.48
CA LEU A 248 10.78 11.46 -2.41
C LEU A 248 9.38 12.05 -2.20
N MET A 249 8.47 11.68 -3.08
CA MET A 249 7.09 12.15 -3.11
C MET A 249 6.12 10.97 -3.03
N GLU A 250 4.99 11.15 -2.36
CA GLU A 250 3.83 10.25 -2.42
C GLU A 250 3.02 10.53 -3.69
N LEU A 251 2.53 9.45 -4.34
CA LEU A 251 1.74 9.52 -5.55
C LEU A 251 0.26 9.86 -5.27
#